data_c99609b3772884e01ff3b12af19ef749
#
_entry.id   c99609b3772884e01ff3b12af19ef749
#
_cell.length_a   1.000
_cell.length_b   1.000
_cell.length_c   1.000
_cell.angle_alpha   90.00
_cell.angle_beta   90.00
_cell.angle_gamma   90.00
#
_symmetry.space_group_name_H-M   'P 1'
#
loop_
_entity.id
_entity.type
_entity.pdbx_description
1 polymer ?
#
loop_
_entity_poly.entity_id
_entity_poly.type
_entity_poly.pdbx_seq_one_letter_code
_entity_poly.pdbx_strand_id
1 'polypeptide(L)'
;MKSLTLGLPSDEYAAVDTTQRKAYDALKRGFGEGFNSPLIVVAENVPAVTDADRQTVRAQVMAVFDRQVASETKKQTAQFEEQMAAAQTDAQRLEVGRQLQQAQVLGAQKIAQERAKLDQQMPTYERLYQLNKIADEISARSDVDTAMPLLAVDDTTKGVIQVIPKQGPSDASTKQLIHDLRDSTTVEHLAGNAVTTFGVTGSTALQLDIDAKLAQALPQYLFVVVGLSFVLLVLVFRSILVPVKATLGFLLSVAAMFGAMVVAFQWGWFGVAEAPGPIVSFIPIISIGVLFGLAMDYEFFLVSSIHEEYGRTGDAKRAVVNGYAIGSKVVVSAAVIMVAVFAGFVSNHDATIQTIGFGLAVGIFVDAFIVRLLIVPAVMALLGKSAWWLPKWLDRIVPNLSIEGEDVSPASRKA
;
A
#
# COMPACT_ATOMS: atom_id res chain seq x y z
N MET A 1 8.57 18.35 3.40
CA MET A 1 7.74 17.15 3.59
C MET A 1 6.30 17.26 3.02
N LYS A 2 5.77 18.46 2.73
CA LYS A 2 4.43 18.59 2.10
C LYS A 2 4.30 18.00 0.69
N SER A 3 5.40 17.70 0.01
CA SER A 3 5.43 17.16 -1.36
C SER A 3 5.71 15.65 -1.43
N LEU A 4 5.96 14.97 -0.29
CA LEU A 4 6.17 13.53 -0.26
C LEU A 4 4.83 12.81 -0.37
N THR A 5 4.56 12.19 -1.52
CA THR A 5 3.42 11.30 -1.74
C THR A 5 3.87 9.85 -1.60
N LEU A 6 3.15 9.12 -0.75
CA LEU A 6 3.40 7.71 -0.51
C LEU A 6 2.36 6.86 -1.23
N GLY A 7 2.76 5.67 -1.68
CA GLY A 7 1.88 4.70 -2.31
C GLY A 7 2.53 3.32 -2.31
N LEU A 8 1.76 2.26 -2.57
CA LEU A 8 2.35 0.93 -2.80
C LEU A 8 2.84 0.81 -4.25
N PRO A 9 3.70 -0.18 -4.55
CA PRO A 9 4.09 -0.47 -5.92
C PRO A 9 2.84 -0.71 -6.77
N SER A 10 2.73 -0.01 -7.88
CA SER A 10 1.64 -0.15 -8.83
C SER A 10 2.21 -0.43 -10.21
N ASP A 11 1.53 -1.30 -10.97
CA ASP A 11 1.91 -1.63 -12.35
C ASP A 11 1.90 -0.39 -13.27
N GLU A 12 1.21 0.68 -12.85
CA GLU A 12 1.21 2.00 -13.49
C GLU A 12 2.60 2.63 -13.55
N TYR A 13 3.46 2.36 -12.55
CA TYR A 13 4.82 2.94 -12.44
C TYR A 13 5.91 1.91 -12.73
N ALA A 14 5.55 0.71 -13.20
CA ALA A 14 6.51 -0.27 -13.66
C ALA A 14 7.22 0.21 -14.95
N ALA A 15 8.43 -0.28 -15.20
CA ALA A 15 9.18 0.05 -16.43
C ALA A 15 8.38 -0.33 -17.69
N VAL A 16 8.44 0.50 -18.73
CA VAL A 16 7.54 0.47 -19.90
C VAL A 16 7.61 -0.84 -20.68
N ASP A 17 8.73 -1.52 -20.65
CA ASP A 17 8.99 -2.78 -21.34
C ASP A 17 8.54 -4.03 -20.57
N THR A 18 8.19 -3.90 -19.29
CA THR A 18 7.74 -5.00 -18.43
C THR A 18 6.37 -5.53 -18.85
N THR A 19 6.14 -6.82 -18.58
CA THR A 19 4.85 -7.48 -18.86
C THR A 19 3.73 -6.90 -18.04
N GLN A 20 3.99 -6.49 -16.79
CA GLN A 20 3.04 -5.85 -15.89
C GLN A 20 2.55 -4.52 -16.48
N ARG A 21 3.49 -3.66 -16.90
CA ARG A 21 3.14 -2.36 -17.50
C ARG A 21 2.35 -2.54 -18.80
N LYS A 22 2.75 -3.46 -19.66
CA LYS A 22 2.03 -3.74 -20.91
C LYS A 22 0.61 -4.24 -20.66
N ALA A 23 0.42 -5.09 -19.65
CA ALA A 23 -0.91 -5.55 -19.25
C ALA A 23 -1.76 -4.42 -18.71
N TYR A 24 -1.21 -3.59 -17.80
CA TYR A 24 -1.87 -2.39 -17.28
C TYR A 24 -2.34 -1.47 -18.40
N ASP A 25 -1.44 -1.12 -19.32
CA ASP A 25 -1.74 -0.22 -20.44
C ASP A 25 -2.75 -0.83 -21.44
N ALA A 26 -2.76 -2.13 -21.61
CA ALA A 26 -3.75 -2.83 -22.45
C ALA A 26 -5.16 -2.76 -21.82
N LEU A 27 -5.26 -3.02 -20.51
CA LEU A 27 -6.52 -2.91 -19.78
C LEU A 27 -7.03 -1.46 -19.77
N LYS A 28 -6.15 -0.49 -19.51
CA LYS A 28 -6.48 0.93 -19.56
C LYS A 28 -7.03 1.37 -20.91
N ARG A 29 -6.40 0.92 -22.02
CA ARG A 29 -6.86 1.25 -23.38
C ARG A 29 -8.17 0.56 -23.77
N GLY A 30 -8.39 -0.68 -23.30
CA GLY A 30 -9.57 -1.47 -23.67
C GLY A 30 -10.81 -1.19 -22.82
N PHE A 31 -10.60 -0.92 -21.53
CA PHE A 31 -11.68 -0.90 -20.54
C PHE A 31 -11.69 0.36 -19.63
N GLY A 32 -10.77 1.30 -19.84
CA GLY A 32 -10.65 2.50 -19.00
C GLY A 32 -9.65 2.34 -17.86
N GLU A 33 -9.24 3.47 -17.27
CA GLU A 33 -8.21 3.50 -16.20
C GLU A 33 -8.64 2.75 -14.95
N GLY A 34 -9.89 2.90 -14.54
CA GLY A 34 -10.45 2.33 -13.32
C GLY A 34 -10.54 0.81 -13.33
N PHE A 35 -10.49 0.18 -14.51
CA PHE A 35 -10.53 -1.27 -14.61
C PHE A 35 -9.31 -1.95 -13.96
N ASN A 36 -8.22 -1.22 -13.80
CA ASN A 36 -7.02 -1.66 -13.07
C ASN A 36 -7.14 -1.52 -11.54
N SER A 37 -8.25 -0.95 -11.05
CA SER A 37 -8.47 -0.70 -9.62
C SER A 37 -9.85 -1.14 -9.13
N PRO A 38 -10.32 -2.35 -9.46
CA PRO A 38 -11.65 -2.80 -9.04
C PRO A 38 -11.72 -2.85 -7.53
N LEU A 39 -12.79 -2.29 -6.97
CA LEU A 39 -13.13 -2.37 -5.56
C LEU A 39 -14.14 -3.48 -5.35
N ILE A 40 -14.04 -4.16 -4.24
CA ILE A 40 -14.99 -5.17 -3.79
C ILE A 40 -15.71 -4.60 -2.57
N VAL A 41 -16.99 -4.39 -2.70
CA VAL A 41 -17.88 -3.93 -1.63
C VAL A 41 -18.66 -5.12 -1.10
N VAL A 42 -18.48 -5.41 0.18
CA VAL A 42 -19.29 -6.39 0.90
C VAL A 42 -20.40 -5.64 1.60
N ALA A 43 -21.60 -5.77 1.12
CA ALA A 43 -22.80 -5.23 1.76
C ALA A 43 -23.29 -6.22 2.81
N GLU A 44 -23.38 -5.78 4.06
CA GLU A 44 -23.91 -6.56 5.18
C GLU A 44 -25.22 -5.95 5.69
N ASN A 45 -26.06 -6.77 6.33
CA ASN A 45 -27.36 -6.37 6.84
C ASN A 45 -28.30 -5.80 5.75
N VAL A 46 -28.19 -6.34 4.54
CA VAL A 46 -29.07 -5.96 3.44
C VAL A 46 -30.51 -6.39 3.78
N PRO A 47 -31.49 -5.48 3.79
CA PRO A 47 -32.85 -5.80 4.13
C PRO A 47 -33.45 -6.87 3.22
N ALA A 48 -34.43 -7.61 3.74
CA ALA A 48 -35.20 -8.54 2.94
C ALA A 48 -35.97 -7.80 1.84
N VAL A 49 -36.20 -8.49 0.72
CA VAL A 49 -36.98 -7.97 -0.42
C VAL A 49 -38.42 -7.67 0.02
N THR A 50 -38.93 -6.50 -0.33
CA THR A 50 -40.33 -6.18 -0.06
C THR A 50 -41.29 -7.11 -0.87
N ASP A 51 -42.51 -7.28 -0.42
CA ASP A 51 -43.46 -8.12 -1.13
C ASP A 51 -43.77 -7.60 -2.56
N ALA A 52 -43.75 -6.29 -2.77
CA ALA A 52 -43.89 -5.67 -4.08
C ALA A 52 -42.69 -5.98 -5.00
N ASP A 53 -41.49 -5.88 -4.50
CA ASP A 53 -40.27 -6.24 -5.23
C ASP A 53 -40.22 -7.74 -5.53
N ARG A 54 -40.64 -8.59 -4.60
CA ARG A 54 -40.71 -10.04 -4.77
C ARG A 54 -41.67 -10.42 -5.93
N GLN A 55 -42.85 -9.79 -6.00
CA GLN A 55 -43.77 -9.97 -7.11
C GLN A 55 -43.14 -9.51 -8.43
N THR A 56 -42.45 -8.38 -8.45
CA THR A 56 -41.77 -7.83 -9.63
C THR A 56 -40.71 -8.78 -10.14
N VAL A 57 -39.83 -9.27 -9.26
CA VAL A 57 -38.73 -10.21 -9.58
C VAL A 57 -39.33 -11.51 -10.15
N ARG A 58 -40.32 -12.06 -9.45
CA ARG A 58 -40.99 -13.29 -9.90
C ARG A 58 -41.62 -13.12 -11.29
N ALA A 59 -42.32 -12.02 -11.53
CA ALA A 59 -42.92 -11.73 -12.84
C ALA A 59 -41.86 -11.61 -13.94
N GLN A 60 -40.75 -10.92 -13.68
CA GLN A 60 -39.66 -10.77 -14.65
C GLN A 60 -38.99 -12.11 -14.98
N VAL A 61 -38.63 -12.89 -13.95
CA VAL A 61 -37.96 -14.18 -14.11
C VAL A 61 -38.87 -15.16 -14.87
N MET A 62 -40.15 -15.24 -14.48
CA MET A 62 -41.11 -16.11 -15.15
C MET A 62 -41.38 -15.67 -16.59
N ALA A 63 -41.46 -14.38 -16.89
CA ALA A 63 -41.65 -13.88 -18.26
C ALA A 63 -40.45 -14.21 -19.18
N VAL A 64 -39.22 -14.27 -18.64
CA VAL A 64 -38.04 -14.72 -19.41
C VAL A 64 -38.13 -16.22 -19.68
N PHE A 65 -38.46 -17.01 -18.66
CA PHE A 65 -38.66 -18.47 -18.78
C PHE A 65 -39.75 -18.81 -19.78
N ASP A 66 -40.92 -18.20 -19.66
CA ASP A 66 -42.05 -18.46 -20.54
C ASP A 66 -41.74 -18.09 -22.01
N ARG A 67 -41.01 -17.01 -22.26
CA ARG A 67 -40.52 -16.65 -23.60
C ARG A 67 -39.58 -17.70 -24.18
N GLN A 68 -38.66 -18.22 -23.35
CA GLN A 68 -37.73 -19.26 -23.78
C GLN A 68 -38.45 -20.56 -24.11
N VAL A 69 -39.37 -20.97 -23.24
CA VAL A 69 -40.25 -22.15 -23.47
C VAL A 69 -41.05 -21.99 -24.76
N ALA A 70 -41.69 -20.83 -24.96
CA ALA A 70 -42.48 -20.59 -26.18
C ALA A 70 -41.59 -20.64 -27.45
N SER A 71 -40.39 -20.11 -27.39
CA SER A 71 -39.44 -20.17 -28.52
C SER A 71 -39.00 -21.61 -28.85
N GLU A 72 -38.67 -22.40 -27.82
CA GLU A 72 -38.28 -23.80 -28.00
C GLU A 72 -39.44 -24.66 -28.50
N THR A 73 -40.65 -24.50 -27.92
CA THR A 73 -41.84 -25.17 -28.36
C THR A 73 -42.19 -24.86 -29.83
N LYS A 74 -42.05 -23.57 -30.24
CA LYS A 74 -42.28 -23.17 -31.63
C LYS A 74 -41.28 -23.84 -32.58
N LYS A 75 -39.99 -23.90 -32.23
CA LYS A 75 -38.99 -24.60 -33.05
C LYS A 75 -39.28 -26.09 -33.19
N GLN A 76 -39.64 -26.72 -32.07
CA GLN A 76 -39.96 -28.13 -32.02
C GLN A 76 -41.22 -28.47 -32.87
N THR A 77 -42.26 -27.65 -32.74
CA THR A 77 -43.51 -27.81 -33.55
C THR A 77 -43.19 -27.66 -35.05
N ALA A 78 -42.42 -26.65 -35.45
CA ALA A 78 -42.04 -26.44 -36.86
C ALA A 78 -41.24 -27.64 -37.43
N GLN A 79 -40.35 -28.25 -36.65
CA GLN A 79 -39.63 -29.47 -37.06
C GLN A 79 -40.58 -30.67 -37.28
N PHE A 80 -41.57 -30.85 -36.43
CA PHE A 80 -42.56 -31.91 -36.60
C PHE A 80 -43.49 -31.64 -37.78
N GLU A 81 -43.89 -30.39 -38.01
CA GLU A 81 -44.66 -30.00 -39.21
C GLU A 81 -43.90 -30.30 -40.51
N GLU A 82 -42.62 -30.01 -40.54
CA GLU A 82 -41.73 -30.33 -41.66
C GLU A 82 -41.64 -31.86 -41.88
N GLN A 83 -41.46 -32.63 -40.81
CA GLN A 83 -41.43 -34.09 -40.86
C GLN A 83 -42.77 -34.68 -41.32
N MET A 84 -43.88 -34.12 -40.87
CA MET A 84 -45.21 -34.50 -41.29
C MET A 84 -45.43 -34.20 -42.78
N ALA A 85 -44.98 -33.07 -43.28
CA ALA A 85 -45.02 -32.68 -44.69
C ALA A 85 -44.20 -33.61 -45.59
N ALA A 86 -43.07 -34.08 -45.07
CA ALA A 86 -42.17 -35.01 -45.78
C ALA A 86 -42.61 -36.46 -45.75
N ALA A 87 -43.60 -36.84 -44.93
CA ALA A 87 -44.10 -38.18 -44.79
C ALA A 87 -44.96 -38.57 -45.99
N GLN A 88 -44.51 -39.57 -46.76
CA GLN A 88 -45.18 -40.01 -48.00
C GLN A 88 -46.25 -41.11 -47.78
N THR A 89 -46.22 -41.81 -46.65
CA THR A 89 -47.13 -42.88 -46.31
C THR A 89 -47.90 -42.62 -45.03
N ASP A 90 -49.17 -43.21 -44.94
CA ASP A 90 -49.99 -43.09 -43.73
C ASP A 90 -49.27 -43.66 -42.47
N ALA A 91 -48.53 -44.76 -42.67
CA ALA A 91 -47.69 -45.32 -41.57
C ALA A 91 -46.66 -44.38 -41.06
N GLN A 92 -45.93 -43.62 -41.92
CA GLN A 92 -44.96 -42.58 -41.53
C GLN A 92 -45.62 -41.42 -40.80
N ARG A 93 -46.83 -40.98 -41.27
CA ARG A 93 -47.57 -39.91 -40.59
C ARG A 93 -48.00 -40.30 -39.18
N LEU A 94 -48.45 -41.58 -39.03
CA LEU A 94 -48.85 -42.11 -37.73
C LEU A 94 -47.68 -42.20 -36.76
N GLU A 95 -46.49 -42.53 -37.27
CA GLU A 95 -45.26 -42.60 -36.48
C GLU A 95 -44.78 -41.20 -36.04
N VAL A 96 -44.75 -40.19 -36.93
CA VAL A 96 -44.47 -38.82 -36.60
C VAL A 96 -45.47 -38.27 -35.57
N GLY A 97 -46.78 -38.60 -35.72
CA GLY A 97 -47.80 -38.21 -34.74
C GLY A 97 -47.55 -38.80 -33.34
N ARG A 98 -47.12 -40.08 -33.24
CA ARG A 98 -46.74 -40.71 -31.97
C ARG A 98 -45.49 -40.04 -31.35
N GLN A 99 -44.49 -39.74 -32.18
CA GLN A 99 -43.27 -39.04 -31.74
C GLN A 99 -43.60 -37.64 -31.24
N LEU A 100 -44.49 -36.91 -31.91
CA LEU A 100 -44.95 -35.60 -31.44
C LEU A 100 -45.64 -35.71 -30.08
N GLN A 101 -46.54 -36.67 -29.91
CA GLN A 101 -47.23 -36.87 -28.63
C GLN A 101 -46.26 -37.21 -27.49
N GLN A 102 -45.31 -38.10 -27.74
CA GLN A 102 -44.25 -38.43 -26.78
C GLN A 102 -43.35 -37.19 -26.45
N ALA A 103 -42.95 -36.43 -27.47
CA ALA A 103 -42.18 -35.21 -27.29
C ALA A 103 -42.92 -34.15 -26.48
N GLN A 104 -44.25 -34.02 -26.70
CA GLN A 104 -45.07 -33.08 -25.90
C GLN A 104 -45.15 -33.49 -24.42
N VAL A 105 -45.33 -34.79 -24.12
CA VAL A 105 -45.37 -35.28 -22.73
C VAL A 105 -44.02 -35.10 -22.04
N LEU A 106 -42.94 -35.49 -22.70
CA LEU A 106 -41.60 -35.30 -22.18
C LEU A 106 -41.23 -33.83 -22.03
N GLY A 107 -41.63 -32.99 -23.00
CA GLY A 107 -41.44 -31.54 -22.96
C GLY A 107 -42.18 -30.90 -21.77
N ALA A 108 -43.45 -31.27 -21.55
CA ALA A 108 -44.24 -30.80 -20.41
C ALA A 108 -43.60 -31.19 -19.06
N GLN A 109 -43.09 -32.43 -18.93
CA GLN A 109 -42.40 -32.89 -17.74
C GLN A 109 -41.08 -32.10 -17.50
N LYS A 110 -40.32 -31.88 -18.57
CA LYS A 110 -39.08 -31.11 -18.50
C LYS A 110 -39.33 -29.65 -18.10
N ILE A 111 -40.34 -29.01 -18.69
CA ILE A 111 -40.78 -27.64 -18.35
C ILE A 111 -41.18 -27.56 -16.87
N ALA A 112 -41.99 -28.55 -16.39
CA ALA A 112 -42.37 -28.58 -14.98
C ALA A 112 -41.17 -28.74 -14.03
N GLN A 113 -40.18 -29.58 -14.37
CA GLN A 113 -38.98 -29.75 -13.61
C GLN A 113 -38.12 -28.47 -13.58
N GLU A 114 -37.93 -27.83 -14.74
CA GLU A 114 -37.17 -26.57 -14.82
C GLU A 114 -37.86 -25.43 -14.07
N ARG A 115 -39.20 -25.37 -14.12
CA ARG A 115 -39.99 -24.42 -13.34
C ARG A 115 -39.85 -24.63 -11.84
N ALA A 116 -39.84 -25.88 -11.37
CA ALA A 116 -39.61 -26.20 -9.97
C ALA A 116 -38.22 -25.81 -9.50
N LYS A 117 -37.19 -26.03 -10.32
CA LYS A 117 -35.81 -25.55 -10.03
C LYS A 117 -35.77 -24.03 -9.96
N LEU A 118 -36.45 -23.34 -10.87
CA LEU A 118 -36.52 -21.88 -10.89
C LEU A 118 -37.17 -21.33 -9.62
N ASP A 119 -38.28 -21.98 -9.17
CA ASP A 119 -38.95 -21.62 -7.91
C ASP A 119 -38.02 -21.83 -6.70
N GLN A 120 -37.17 -22.86 -6.69
CA GLN A 120 -36.15 -23.08 -5.64
C GLN A 120 -35.06 -22.02 -5.67
N GLN A 121 -34.71 -21.47 -6.82
CA GLN A 121 -33.71 -20.43 -6.99
C GLN A 121 -34.27 -19.00 -6.80
N MET A 122 -35.58 -18.85 -6.65
CA MET A 122 -36.22 -17.54 -6.53
C MET A 122 -35.62 -16.67 -5.42
N PRO A 123 -35.31 -17.20 -4.22
CA PRO A 123 -34.67 -16.40 -3.18
C PRO A 123 -33.33 -15.79 -3.61
N THR A 124 -32.54 -16.47 -4.44
CA THR A 124 -31.30 -15.96 -5.01
C THR A 124 -31.55 -14.81 -5.99
N TYR A 125 -32.56 -14.91 -6.85
CA TYR A 125 -32.94 -13.83 -7.77
C TYR A 125 -33.46 -12.59 -7.02
N GLU A 126 -34.26 -12.78 -5.98
CA GLU A 126 -34.77 -11.72 -5.12
C GLU A 126 -33.58 -10.95 -4.48
N ARG A 127 -32.58 -11.68 -4.02
CA ARG A 127 -31.40 -11.09 -3.42
C ARG A 127 -30.54 -10.33 -4.44
N LEU A 128 -30.29 -10.92 -5.60
CA LEU A 128 -29.58 -10.25 -6.68
C LEU A 128 -30.28 -8.95 -7.10
N TYR A 129 -31.61 -8.94 -7.07
CA TYR A 129 -32.38 -7.74 -7.35
C TYR A 129 -32.13 -6.62 -6.33
N GLN A 130 -32.06 -6.93 -5.02
CA GLN A 130 -31.70 -5.94 -4.00
C GLN A 130 -30.28 -5.43 -4.17
N LEU A 131 -29.32 -6.32 -4.43
CA LEU A 131 -27.95 -5.93 -4.67
C LEU A 131 -27.79 -5.09 -5.96
N ASN A 132 -28.59 -5.38 -7.00
CA ASN A 132 -28.63 -4.56 -8.20
C ASN A 132 -29.11 -3.13 -7.90
N LYS A 133 -30.16 -2.95 -7.07
CA LYS A 133 -30.59 -1.62 -6.67
C LYS A 133 -29.45 -0.81 -6.01
N ILE A 134 -28.72 -1.43 -5.08
CA ILE A 134 -27.56 -0.79 -4.43
C ILE A 134 -26.46 -0.52 -5.47
N ALA A 135 -26.20 -1.46 -6.36
CA ALA A 135 -25.18 -1.31 -7.41
C ALA A 135 -25.54 -0.19 -8.40
N ASP A 136 -26.83 -0.04 -8.74
CA ASP A 136 -27.33 1.03 -9.62
C ASP A 136 -27.14 2.41 -8.96
N GLU A 137 -27.42 2.56 -7.66
CA GLU A 137 -27.16 3.79 -6.91
C GLU A 137 -25.66 4.11 -6.83
N ILE A 138 -24.82 3.11 -6.64
CA ILE A 138 -23.36 3.28 -6.68
C ILE A 138 -22.90 3.69 -8.09
N SER A 139 -23.45 3.07 -9.14
CA SER A 139 -23.15 3.37 -10.54
C SER A 139 -23.58 4.77 -10.97
N ALA A 140 -24.59 5.34 -10.32
CA ALA A 140 -25.06 6.70 -10.59
C ALA A 140 -24.08 7.78 -10.12
N ARG A 141 -23.09 7.45 -9.32
CA ARG A 141 -22.05 8.39 -8.87
C ARG A 141 -21.15 8.81 -10.04
N SER A 142 -20.73 10.06 -10.01
CA SER A 142 -19.87 10.63 -11.07
C SER A 142 -18.47 10.06 -11.14
N ASP A 143 -17.97 9.49 -10.04
CA ASP A 143 -16.64 8.91 -9.86
C ASP A 143 -16.59 7.36 -10.10
N VAL A 144 -17.74 6.74 -10.37
CA VAL A 144 -17.88 5.32 -10.68
C VAL A 144 -18.15 5.13 -12.17
N ASP A 145 -17.49 4.17 -12.80
CA ASP A 145 -17.78 3.74 -14.17
C ASP A 145 -18.92 2.73 -14.19
N THR A 146 -18.82 1.69 -13.38
CA THR A 146 -19.87 0.70 -13.21
C THR A 146 -19.78 0.01 -11.85
N ALA A 147 -20.93 -0.44 -11.34
CA ALA A 147 -21.01 -1.34 -10.21
C ALA A 147 -21.94 -2.51 -10.56
N MET A 148 -21.56 -3.72 -10.17
CA MET A 148 -22.34 -4.93 -10.46
C MET A 148 -22.26 -5.93 -9.31
N PRO A 149 -23.36 -6.60 -8.95
CA PRO A 149 -23.31 -7.69 -7.99
C PRO A 149 -22.51 -8.86 -8.55
N LEU A 150 -21.55 -9.36 -7.76
CA LEU A 150 -20.76 -10.55 -8.12
C LEU A 150 -21.38 -11.83 -7.58
N LEU A 151 -21.83 -11.78 -6.33
CA LEU A 151 -22.30 -12.94 -5.60
C LEU A 151 -23.32 -12.53 -4.54
N ALA A 152 -24.43 -13.28 -4.45
CA ALA A 152 -25.27 -13.32 -3.28
C ALA A 152 -24.81 -14.52 -2.44
N VAL A 153 -24.37 -14.27 -1.21
CA VAL A 153 -23.97 -15.34 -0.29
C VAL A 153 -25.23 -16.01 0.27
N ASP A 154 -25.16 -17.31 0.55
CA ASP A 154 -26.29 -18.08 1.12
C ASP A 154 -26.84 -17.50 2.43
N ASP A 155 -26.03 -16.76 3.16
CA ASP A 155 -26.50 -15.90 4.26
C ASP A 155 -27.40 -14.80 3.68
N THR A 156 -28.63 -14.77 4.13
CA THR A 156 -29.68 -13.88 3.63
C THR A 156 -29.42 -12.38 3.80
N THR A 157 -28.37 -11.97 4.45
CA THR A 157 -28.07 -10.57 4.81
C THR A 157 -26.83 -9.99 4.15
N LYS A 158 -26.07 -10.78 3.38
CA LYS A 158 -24.79 -10.35 2.80
C LYS A 158 -24.75 -10.47 1.28
N GLY A 159 -24.07 -9.55 0.64
CA GLY A 159 -23.82 -9.58 -0.80
C GLY A 159 -22.50 -8.94 -1.16
N VAL A 160 -21.99 -9.26 -2.33
CA VAL A 160 -20.73 -8.73 -2.85
C VAL A 160 -21.01 -7.97 -4.14
N ILE A 161 -20.56 -6.72 -4.19
CA ILE A 161 -20.69 -5.83 -5.34
C ILE A 161 -19.26 -5.46 -5.80
N GLN A 162 -18.98 -5.64 -7.07
CA GLN A 162 -17.78 -5.09 -7.69
C GLN A 162 -18.07 -3.68 -8.15
N VAL A 163 -17.17 -2.75 -7.79
CA VAL A 163 -17.24 -1.35 -8.20
C VAL A 163 -15.99 -1.03 -8.99
N ILE A 164 -16.18 -0.55 -10.21
CA ILE A 164 -15.09 -0.08 -11.06
C ILE A 164 -15.10 1.45 -11.04
N PRO A 165 -14.07 2.10 -10.46
CA PRO A 165 -13.92 3.54 -10.51
C PRO A 165 -13.73 4.05 -11.94
N LYS A 166 -13.94 5.33 -12.20
CA LYS A 166 -13.58 5.95 -13.50
C LYS A 166 -12.08 6.17 -13.66
N GLN A 167 -11.41 6.46 -12.56
CA GLN A 167 -9.98 6.78 -12.55
C GLN A 167 -9.13 5.63 -12.01
N GLY A 168 -7.83 5.70 -12.27
CA GLY A 168 -6.87 4.69 -11.85
C GLY A 168 -6.64 4.63 -10.33
N PRO A 169 -5.86 3.63 -9.85
CA PRO A 169 -5.66 3.38 -8.43
C PRO A 169 -4.97 4.52 -7.68
N SER A 170 -4.14 5.30 -8.35
CA SER A 170 -3.37 6.38 -7.72
C SER A 170 -4.13 7.71 -7.65
N ASP A 171 -5.28 7.82 -8.34
CA ASP A 171 -6.05 9.06 -8.41
C ASP A 171 -6.74 9.40 -7.09
N ALA A 172 -6.81 10.70 -6.79
CA ALA A 172 -7.42 11.20 -5.56
C ALA A 172 -8.93 10.90 -5.50
N SER A 173 -9.62 10.89 -6.65
CA SER A 173 -11.05 10.58 -6.71
C SER A 173 -11.34 9.12 -6.36
N THR A 174 -10.48 8.18 -6.79
CA THR A 174 -10.59 6.77 -6.43
C THR A 174 -10.37 6.55 -4.92
N LYS A 175 -9.41 7.25 -4.33
CA LYS A 175 -9.19 7.22 -2.87
C LYS A 175 -10.36 7.81 -2.10
N GLN A 176 -10.93 8.91 -2.59
CA GLN A 176 -12.10 9.54 -1.98
C GLN A 176 -13.33 8.62 -2.09
N LEU A 177 -13.54 7.97 -3.23
CA LEU A 177 -14.60 6.98 -3.40
C LEU A 177 -14.54 5.86 -2.35
N ILE A 178 -13.34 5.35 -2.03
CA ILE A 178 -13.17 4.34 -0.99
C ILE A 178 -13.58 4.88 0.38
N HIS A 179 -13.22 6.13 0.71
CA HIS A 179 -13.63 6.76 1.95
C HIS A 179 -15.14 6.95 2.01
N ASP A 180 -15.75 7.45 0.94
CA ASP A 180 -17.18 7.66 0.84
C ASP A 180 -17.97 6.34 0.99
N LEU A 181 -17.52 5.27 0.32
CA LEU A 181 -18.15 3.95 0.43
C LEU A 181 -17.98 3.30 1.82
N ARG A 182 -17.11 3.81 2.67
CA ARG A 182 -16.93 3.40 4.07
C ARG A 182 -17.65 4.32 5.05
N ASP A 183 -18.13 5.48 4.58
CA ASP A 183 -18.84 6.44 5.43
C ASP A 183 -20.30 6.01 5.62
N SER A 184 -20.73 5.92 6.89
CA SER A 184 -22.06 5.43 7.23
C SER A 184 -23.20 6.25 6.62
N THR A 185 -23.04 7.57 6.53
CA THR A 185 -24.04 8.48 5.96
C THR A 185 -24.21 8.26 4.45
N THR A 186 -23.09 8.09 3.75
CA THR A 186 -23.09 7.77 2.32
C THR A 186 -23.70 6.39 2.07
N VAL A 187 -23.36 5.40 2.90
CA VAL A 187 -23.91 4.03 2.80
C VAL A 187 -25.40 4.02 3.03
N GLU A 188 -25.91 4.74 4.04
CA GLU A 188 -27.35 4.88 4.29
C GLU A 188 -28.08 5.43 3.06
N HIS A 189 -27.51 6.44 2.42
CA HIS A 189 -28.08 7.01 1.20
C HIS A 189 -28.10 6.00 0.04
N LEU A 190 -26.97 5.35 -0.22
CA LEU A 190 -26.84 4.38 -1.32
C LEU A 190 -27.65 3.10 -1.11
N ALA A 191 -27.75 2.63 0.12
CA ALA A 191 -28.52 1.44 0.46
C ALA A 191 -30.02 1.73 0.70
N GLY A 192 -30.38 3.01 0.84
CA GLY A 192 -31.75 3.42 1.16
C GLY A 192 -32.22 3.05 2.57
N ASN A 193 -31.30 2.72 3.48
CA ASN A 193 -31.59 2.36 4.85
C ASN A 193 -30.36 2.53 5.76
N ALA A 194 -30.57 2.74 7.06
CA ALA A 194 -29.53 2.97 8.06
C ALA A 194 -28.91 1.67 8.65
N VAL A 195 -29.37 0.50 8.22
CA VAL A 195 -28.92 -0.79 8.80
C VAL A 195 -27.82 -1.43 7.97
N THR A 196 -27.83 -1.22 6.66
CA THR A 196 -26.81 -1.75 5.75
C THR A 196 -25.46 -1.11 6.02
N THR A 197 -24.41 -1.93 6.05
CA THR A 197 -23.02 -1.49 6.18
C THR A 197 -22.18 -2.00 5.02
N PHE A 198 -21.18 -1.23 4.60
CA PHE A 198 -20.25 -1.65 3.55
C PHE A 198 -18.87 -1.91 4.11
N GLY A 199 -18.33 -3.09 3.81
CA GLY A 199 -16.91 -3.38 3.91
C GLY A 199 -16.28 -3.20 2.54
N VAL A 200 -15.32 -2.27 2.41
CA VAL A 200 -14.66 -2.02 1.11
C VAL A 200 -13.26 -2.59 1.12
N THR A 201 -12.98 -3.46 0.16
CA THR A 201 -11.68 -4.11 -0.06
C THR A 201 -11.29 -4.07 -1.55
N GLY A 202 -10.20 -4.70 -1.90
CA GLY A 202 -9.59 -4.64 -3.23
C GLY A 202 -8.16 -4.12 -3.11
N SER A 203 -7.36 -4.27 -4.15
CA SER A 203 -5.94 -3.86 -4.13
C SER A 203 -5.74 -2.40 -3.72
N THR A 204 -6.53 -1.50 -4.29
CA THR A 204 -6.46 -0.06 -4.00
C THR A 204 -6.91 0.28 -2.58
N ALA A 205 -7.98 -0.35 -2.07
CA ALA A 205 -8.45 -0.14 -0.71
C ALA A 205 -7.44 -0.65 0.32
N LEU A 206 -6.86 -1.84 0.09
CA LEU A 206 -5.79 -2.40 0.92
C LEU A 206 -4.56 -1.48 0.93
N GLN A 207 -4.18 -0.95 -0.23
CA GLN A 207 -3.09 0.00 -0.39
C GLN A 207 -3.31 1.25 0.46
N LEU A 208 -4.50 1.83 0.38
CA LEU A 208 -4.87 3.02 1.16
C LEU A 208 -4.78 2.75 2.67
N ASP A 209 -5.22 1.58 3.12
CA ASP A 209 -5.17 1.19 4.55
C ASP A 209 -3.73 0.99 5.04
N ILE A 210 -2.87 0.37 4.22
CA ILE A 210 -1.44 0.20 4.54
C ILE A 210 -0.76 1.58 4.59
N ASP A 211 -0.99 2.44 3.60
CA ASP A 211 -0.43 3.78 3.56
C ASP A 211 -0.80 4.60 4.79
N ALA A 212 -2.06 4.56 5.20
CA ALA A 212 -2.55 5.25 6.39
C ALA A 212 -1.88 4.72 7.68
N LYS A 213 -1.78 3.39 7.84
CA LYS A 213 -1.12 2.78 8.99
C LYS A 213 0.38 3.09 9.06
N LEU A 214 1.08 3.04 7.93
CA LEU A 214 2.50 3.39 7.86
C LEU A 214 2.74 4.87 8.14
N ALA A 215 1.89 5.75 7.60
CA ALA A 215 1.96 7.19 7.88
C ALA A 215 1.74 7.51 9.36
N GLN A 216 0.84 6.79 10.05
CA GLN A 216 0.64 6.93 11.50
C GLN A 216 1.80 6.36 12.31
N ALA A 217 2.41 5.26 11.87
CA ALA A 217 3.53 4.63 12.56
C ALA A 217 4.84 5.42 12.44
N LEU A 218 5.04 6.15 11.34
CA LEU A 218 6.30 6.83 11.04
C LEU A 218 6.74 7.84 12.12
N PRO A 219 5.90 8.76 12.63
CA PRO A 219 6.29 9.68 13.70
C PRO A 219 6.64 8.96 15.00
N GLN A 220 5.87 7.92 15.36
CA GLN A 220 6.11 7.12 16.55
C GLN A 220 7.43 6.35 16.44
N TYR A 221 7.68 5.73 15.30
CA TYR A 221 8.93 5.04 15.00
C TYR A 221 10.13 6.00 15.11
N LEU A 222 10.04 7.17 14.47
CA LEU A 222 11.10 8.20 14.52
C LEU A 222 11.35 8.67 15.95
N PHE A 223 10.32 8.89 16.74
CA PHE A 223 10.44 9.28 18.15
C PHE A 223 11.16 8.22 18.98
N VAL A 224 10.82 6.94 18.81
CA VAL A 224 11.47 5.83 19.54
C VAL A 224 12.94 5.71 19.14
N VAL A 225 13.24 5.73 17.85
CA VAL A 225 14.61 5.59 17.33
C VAL A 225 15.49 6.75 17.80
N VAL A 226 15.01 7.99 17.62
CA VAL A 226 15.73 9.19 18.06
C VAL A 226 15.87 9.25 19.59
N GLY A 227 14.81 8.92 20.31
CA GLY A 227 14.80 8.92 21.77
C GLY A 227 15.77 7.90 22.37
N LEU A 228 15.79 6.67 21.84
CA LEU A 228 16.72 5.64 22.27
C LEU A 228 18.16 6.04 22.01
N SER A 229 18.43 6.54 20.79
CA SER A 229 19.76 7.08 20.45
C SER A 229 20.20 8.20 21.37
N PHE A 230 19.30 9.15 21.64
CA PHE A 230 19.59 10.26 22.54
C PHE A 230 20.00 9.75 23.92
N VAL A 231 19.25 8.81 24.50
CA VAL A 231 19.56 8.20 25.79
C VAL A 231 20.91 7.48 25.76
N LEU A 232 21.16 6.66 24.73
CA LEU A 232 22.43 5.93 24.59
C LEU A 232 23.62 6.88 24.49
N LEU A 233 23.52 7.93 23.68
CA LEU A 233 24.61 8.92 23.54
C LEU A 233 24.84 9.74 24.82
N VAL A 234 23.75 10.06 25.57
CA VAL A 234 23.88 10.68 26.90
C VAL A 234 24.64 9.77 27.87
N LEU A 235 24.31 8.48 27.90
CA LEU A 235 24.95 7.49 28.77
C LEU A 235 26.44 7.34 28.44
N VAL A 236 26.75 7.28 27.14
CA VAL A 236 28.14 7.07 26.67
C VAL A 236 29.04 8.32 26.87
N PHE A 237 28.54 9.46 26.37
CA PHE A 237 29.39 10.68 26.33
C PHE A 237 29.20 11.59 27.54
N ARG A 238 28.29 11.26 28.45
CA ARG A 238 27.97 12.08 29.65
C ARG A 238 27.78 13.56 29.31
N SER A 239 27.03 13.81 28.24
CA SER A 239 26.77 15.14 27.69
C SER A 239 25.32 15.18 27.16
N ILE A 240 24.67 16.35 27.23
CA ILE A 240 23.41 16.60 26.55
C ILE A 240 23.61 17.23 25.16
N LEU A 241 24.64 18.05 25.01
CA LEU A 241 24.86 18.80 23.75
C LEU A 241 25.34 17.91 22.61
N VAL A 242 26.09 16.86 22.93
CA VAL A 242 26.51 15.86 21.91
C VAL A 242 25.33 15.13 21.31
N PRO A 243 24.39 14.51 22.07
CA PRO A 243 23.19 13.91 21.51
C PRO A 243 22.29 14.89 20.75
N VAL A 244 22.12 16.12 21.24
CA VAL A 244 21.32 17.14 20.56
C VAL A 244 21.87 17.43 19.17
N LYS A 245 23.19 17.71 19.04
CA LYS A 245 23.80 17.95 17.73
C LYS A 245 23.71 16.72 16.81
N ALA A 246 23.93 15.51 17.37
CA ALA A 246 23.84 14.27 16.61
C ALA A 246 22.43 14.04 16.06
N THR A 247 21.41 14.26 16.87
CA THR A 247 19.99 14.17 16.47
C THR A 247 19.65 15.17 15.37
N LEU A 248 20.07 16.43 15.52
CA LEU A 248 19.81 17.46 14.49
C LEU A 248 20.54 17.13 13.18
N GLY A 249 21.76 16.64 13.25
CA GLY A 249 22.51 16.18 12.09
C GLY A 249 21.83 15.01 11.38
N PHE A 250 21.38 14.02 12.13
CA PHE A 250 20.63 12.89 11.59
C PHE A 250 19.32 13.32 10.91
N LEU A 251 18.54 14.21 11.55
CA LEU A 251 17.31 14.73 10.95
C LEU A 251 17.58 15.51 9.65
N LEU A 252 18.70 16.24 9.58
CA LEU A 252 19.13 16.91 8.36
C LEU A 252 19.45 15.91 7.25
N SER A 253 20.16 14.82 7.56
CA SER A 253 20.50 13.75 6.61
C SER A 253 19.23 13.04 6.11
N VAL A 254 18.26 12.76 6.99
CA VAL A 254 16.95 12.19 6.63
C VAL A 254 16.18 13.16 5.71
N ALA A 255 16.16 14.45 6.04
CA ALA A 255 15.49 15.45 5.22
C ALA A 255 16.11 15.58 3.82
N ALA A 256 17.45 15.54 3.73
CA ALA A 256 18.16 15.55 2.46
C ALA A 256 17.89 14.28 1.63
N MET A 257 17.89 13.10 2.26
CA MET A 257 17.56 11.83 1.63
C MET A 257 16.17 11.85 0.99
N PHE A 258 15.13 12.23 1.77
CA PHE A 258 13.79 12.30 1.24
C PHE A 258 13.59 13.42 0.23
N GLY A 259 14.26 14.57 0.43
CA GLY A 259 14.27 15.64 -0.55
C GLY A 259 14.79 15.18 -1.91
N ALA A 260 15.92 14.45 -1.90
CA ALA A 260 16.51 13.90 -3.11
C ALA A 260 15.62 12.84 -3.77
N MET A 261 14.99 11.94 -2.97
CA MET A 261 14.03 10.95 -3.49
C MET A 261 12.84 11.63 -4.16
N VAL A 262 12.25 12.69 -3.56
CA VAL A 262 11.13 13.43 -4.15
C VAL A 262 11.55 14.05 -5.47
N VAL A 263 12.70 14.72 -5.51
CA VAL A 263 13.18 15.38 -6.73
C VAL A 263 13.45 14.39 -7.85
N ALA A 264 14.08 13.25 -7.56
CA ALA A 264 14.45 12.25 -8.55
C ALA A 264 13.27 11.38 -9.00
N PHE A 265 12.45 10.89 -8.06
CA PHE A 265 11.44 9.86 -8.34
C PHE A 265 10.00 10.40 -8.45
N GLN A 266 9.66 11.48 -7.76
CA GLN A 266 8.32 12.08 -7.92
C GLN A 266 8.28 13.17 -8.97
N TRP A 267 9.31 14.02 -9.03
CA TRP A 267 9.38 15.08 -10.02
C TRP A 267 10.10 14.67 -11.31
N GLY A 268 10.75 13.49 -11.31
CA GLY A 268 11.42 12.96 -12.48
C GLY A 268 12.67 13.74 -12.92
N TRP A 269 13.27 14.54 -12.02
CA TRP A 269 14.50 15.27 -12.33
C TRP A 269 15.66 14.29 -12.48
N PHE A 270 16.64 14.67 -13.28
CA PHE A 270 17.86 13.89 -13.59
C PHE A 270 17.62 12.60 -14.40
N GLY A 271 16.37 12.27 -14.79
CA GLY A 271 16.11 11.06 -15.58
C GLY A 271 16.45 9.74 -14.88
N VAL A 272 16.46 9.73 -13.54
CA VAL A 272 16.76 8.52 -12.75
C VAL A 272 15.57 7.56 -12.78
N ALA A 273 14.35 8.09 -12.65
CA ALA A 273 13.12 7.29 -12.72
C ALA A 273 12.59 7.26 -14.15
N GLU A 274 12.33 6.07 -14.69
CA GLU A 274 11.67 5.89 -16.00
C GLU A 274 10.21 6.33 -15.99
N ALA A 275 9.51 6.10 -14.86
CA ALA A 275 8.14 6.52 -14.63
C ALA A 275 8.04 7.21 -13.27
N PRO A 276 8.04 8.56 -13.22
CA PRO A 276 7.86 9.29 -11.96
C PRO A 276 6.53 8.93 -11.28
N GLY A 277 6.58 8.68 -9.98
CA GLY A 277 5.41 8.24 -9.21
C GLY A 277 5.57 8.41 -7.71
N PRO A 278 4.59 7.96 -6.90
CA PRO A 278 4.69 8.00 -5.44
C PRO A 278 5.82 7.10 -4.94
N ILE A 279 6.46 7.50 -3.85
CA ILE A 279 7.47 6.68 -3.18
C ILE A 279 6.76 5.58 -2.39
N VAL A 280 7.27 4.35 -2.50
CA VAL A 280 6.66 3.20 -1.84
C VAL A 280 6.62 3.41 -0.32
N SER A 281 5.45 3.21 0.29
CA SER A 281 5.12 3.64 1.65
C SER A 281 5.99 3.05 2.76
N PHE A 282 6.58 1.88 2.56
CA PHE A 282 7.49 1.27 3.53
C PHE A 282 8.95 1.75 3.40
N ILE A 283 9.33 2.36 2.27
CA ILE A 283 10.70 2.86 2.03
C ILE A 283 11.15 3.84 3.12
N PRO A 284 10.34 4.82 3.56
CA PRO A 284 10.72 5.72 4.63
C PRO A 284 11.17 5.01 5.90
N ILE A 285 10.43 4.01 6.35
CA ILE A 285 10.73 3.29 7.60
C ILE A 285 12.04 2.52 7.47
N ILE A 286 12.22 1.78 6.36
CA ILE A 286 13.45 1.01 6.11
C ILE A 286 14.64 1.95 5.97
N SER A 287 14.53 3.00 5.16
CA SER A 287 15.62 3.91 4.88
C SER A 287 16.05 4.70 6.11
N ILE A 288 15.10 5.15 6.96
CA ILE A 288 15.42 5.78 8.24
C ILE A 288 16.18 4.81 9.14
N GLY A 289 15.73 3.55 9.26
CA GLY A 289 16.39 2.55 10.11
C GLY A 289 17.83 2.24 9.67
N VAL A 290 18.02 2.03 8.36
CA VAL A 290 19.36 1.78 7.80
C VAL A 290 20.28 3.01 7.97
N LEU A 291 19.77 4.18 7.56
CA LEU A 291 20.55 5.42 7.70
C LEU A 291 20.88 5.71 9.16
N PHE A 292 19.95 5.46 10.09
CA PHE A 292 20.15 5.65 11.51
C PHE A 292 21.27 4.74 12.05
N GLY A 293 21.23 3.43 11.76
CA GLY A 293 22.26 2.50 12.23
C GLY A 293 23.64 2.92 11.76
N LEU A 294 23.80 3.18 10.46
CA LEU A 294 25.07 3.63 9.88
C LEU A 294 25.52 4.99 10.45
N ALA A 295 24.57 5.91 10.56
CA ALA A 295 24.82 7.23 11.08
C ALA A 295 25.31 7.18 12.54
N MET A 296 24.72 6.39 13.42
CA MET A 296 25.12 6.32 14.82
C MET A 296 26.51 5.71 15.00
N ASP A 297 26.87 4.68 14.24
CA ASP A 297 28.19 4.09 14.29
C ASP A 297 29.30 5.12 13.97
N TYR A 298 29.10 5.91 12.92
CA TYR A 298 30.09 6.95 12.56
C TYR A 298 30.15 8.09 13.58
N GLU A 299 29.01 8.48 14.15
CA GLU A 299 28.97 9.49 15.23
C GLU A 299 29.73 9.01 16.43
N PHE A 300 29.51 7.76 16.83
CA PHE A 300 30.18 7.16 17.95
C PHE A 300 31.71 7.19 17.76
N PHE A 301 32.22 6.70 16.63
CA PHE A 301 33.66 6.69 16.35
C PHE A 301 34.29 8.09 16.34
N LEU A 302 33.66 9.04 15.68
CA LEU A 302 34.20 10.40 15.57
C LEU A 302 34.20 11.12 16.92
N VAL A 303 33.09 11.04 17.65
CA VAL A 303 32.97 11.75 18.95
C VAL A 303 33.77 11.05 20.03
N SER A 304 33.91 9.73 20.02
CA SER A 304 34.76 8.97 20.94
C SER A 304 36.21 9.37 20.79
N SER A 305 36.73 9.47 19.55
CA SER A 305 38.10 9.94 19.29
C SER A 305 38.33 11.37 19.78
N ILE A 306 37.34 12.25 19.65
CA ILE A 306 37.43 13.62 20.17
C ILE A 306 37.37 13.64 21.71
N HIS A 307 36.53 12.79 22.31
CA HIS A 307 36.34 12.68 23.76
C HIS A 307 37.63 12.17 24.44
N GLU A 308 38.24 11.12 23.88
CA GLU A 308 39.50 10.56 24.36
C GLU A 308 40.63 11.62 24.35
N GLU A 309 40.77 12.32 23.23
CA GLU A 309 41.80 13.38 23.11
C GLU A 309 41.54 14.56 24.05
N TYR A 310 40.24 14.87 24.33
CA TYR A 310 39.87 15.86 25.33
C TYR A 310 40.26 15.41 26.76
N GLY A 311 39.98 14.15 27.11
CA GLY A 311 40.40 13.58 28.39
C GLY A 311 41.91 13.63 28.58
N ARG A 312 42.70 13.41 27.51
CA ARG A 312 44.17 13.42 27.54
C ARG A 312 44.78 14.82 27.62
N THR A 313 44.20 15.81 26.93
CA THR A 313 44.81 17.15 26.76
C THR A 313 44.16 18.23 27.61
N GLY A 314 42.91 18.09 27.99
CA GLY A 314 42.08 19.12 28.64
C GLY A 314 41.80 20.35 27.75
N ASP A 315 42.29 20.36 26.49
CA ASP A 315 42.10 21.44 25.54
C ASP A 315 41.05 21.03 24.48
N ALA A 316 39.85 21.61 24.55
CA ALA A 316 38.74 21.27 23.69
C ALA A 316 39.00 21.53 22.19
N LYS A 317 39.72 22.61 21.85
CA LYS A 317 40.05 22.91 20.44
C LYS A 317 41.08 21.94 19.87
N ARG A 318 42.08 21.62 20.64
CA ARG A 318 43.11 20.65 20.27
C ARG A 318 42.52 19.24 20.14
N ALA A 319 41.64 18.88 21.05
CA ALA A 319 40.94 17.61 21.03
C ALA A 319 40.07 17.45 19.75
N VAL A 320 39.36 18.48 19.32
CA VAL A 320 38.60 18.45 18.08
C VAL A 320 39.53 18.25 16.88
N VAL A 321 40.64 18.97 16.76
CA VAL A 321 41.54 18.85 15.62
C VAL A 321 42.22 17.48 15.55
N ASN A 322 42.77 17.00 16.68
CA ASN A 322 43.48 15.72 16.70
C ASN A 322 42.56 14.53 16.62
N GLY A 323 41.43 14.51 17.40
CA GLY A 323 40.43 13.43 17.39
C GLY A 323 39.74 13.33 16.03
N TYR A 324 39.44 14.47 15.39
CA TYR A 324 38.94 14.50 14.04
C TYR A 324 39.92 13.91 13.02
N ALA A 325 41.22 14.25 13.11
CA ALA A 325 42.24 13.73 12.19
C ALA A 325 42.35 12.18 12.24
N ILE A 326 42.04 11.58 13.39
CA ILE A 326 42.05 10.13 13.57
C ILE A 326 40.72 9.55 13.10
N GLY A 327 39.59 10.02 13.65
CA GLY A 327 38.27 9.47 13.42
C GLY A 327 37.77 9.68 11.99
N SER A 328 38.10 10.81 11.34
CA SER A 328 37.62 11.10 9.97
C SER A 328 38.12 10.11 8.92
N LYS A 329 39.26 9.50 9.07
CA LYS A 329 39.78 8.50 8.11
C LYS A 329 38.87 7.25 8.05
N VAL A 330 38.41 6.79 9.21
CA VAL A 330 37.51 5.66 9.31
C VAL A 330 36.17 6.01 8.70
N VAL A 331 35.61 7.17 9.06
CA VAL A 331 34.33 7.66 8.53
C VAL A 331 34.36 7.80 7.01
N VAL A 332 35.41 8.42 6.45
CA VAL A 332 35.53 8.60 4.98
C VAL A 332 35.62 7.25 4.27
N SER A 333 36.47 6.34 4.75
CA SER A 333 36.65 5.04 4.11
C SER A 333 35.34 4.23 4.09
N ALA A 334 34.67 4.17 5.22
CA ALA A 334 33.39 3.44 5.33
C ALA A 334 32.28 4.13 4.54
N ALA A 335 32.22 5.46 4.56
CA ALA A 335 31.20 6.19 3.78
C ALA A 335 31.36 6.01 2.28
N VAL A 336 32.58 6.06 1.75
CA VAL A 336 32.86 5.81 0.32
C VAL A 336 32.40 4.42 -0.09
N ILE A 337 32.71 3.40 0.72
CA ILE A 337 32.27 2.03 0.44
C ILE A 337 30.74 1.94 0.42
N MET A 338 30.07 2.49 1.44
CA MET A 338 28.61 2.44 1.55
C MET A 338 27.90 3.22 0.44
N VAL A 339 28.38 4.43 0.12
CA VAL A 339 27.85 5.22 -0.99
C VAL A 339 28.01 4.44 -2.30
N ALA A 340 29.16 3.81 -2.55
CA ALA A 340 29.39 3.03 -3.75
C ALA A 340 28.45 1.80 -3.84
N VAL A 341 28.25 1.09 -2.72
CA VAL A 341 27.33 -0.06 -2.66
C VAL A 341 25.90 0.37 -2.97
N PHE A 342 25.39 1.40 -2.30
CA PHE A 342 24.01 1.86 -2.52
C PHE A 342 23.84 2.53 -3.89
N ALA A 343 24.83 3.24 -4.40
CA ALA A 343 24.83 3.78 -5.76
C ALA A 343 24.77 2.69 -6.82
N GLY A 344 25.33 1.51 -6.58
CA GLY A 344 25.22 0.35 -7.45
C GLY A 344 23.78 -0.11 -7.66
N PHE A 345 22.88 0.09 -6.68
CA PHE A 345 21.46 -0.26 -6.82
C PHE A 345 20.69 0.74 -7.70
N VAL A 346 21.21 1.93 -7.96
CA VAL A 346 20.56 2.93 -8.82
C VAL A 346 20.39 2.43 -10.26
N SER A 347 21.24 1.51 -10.69
CA SER A 347 21.16 0.89 -12.03
C SER A 347 20.16 -0.28 -12.12
N ASN A 348 19.43 -0.58 -11.03
CA ASN A 348 18.46 -1.67 -11.01
C ASN A 348 17.20 -1.28 -11.79
N HIS A 349 16.58 -2.25 -12.47
CA HIS A 349 15.32 -2.05 -13.21
C HIS A 349 14.09 -2.03 -12.30
N ASP A 350 14.20 -2.54 -11.05
CA ASP A 350 13.13 -2.43 -10.06
C ASP A 350 13.14 -1.05 -9.41
N ALA A 351 12.06 -0.30 -9.60
CA ALA A 351 11.92 1.07 -9.11
C ALA A 351 12.04 1.17 -7.57
N THR A 352 11.63 0.13 -6.83
CA THR A 352 11.73 0.09 -5.36
C THR A 352 13.17 0.00 -4.91
N ILE A 353 13.93 -0.93 -5.50
CA ILE A 353 15.35 -1.13 -5.21
C ILE A 353 16.15 0.11 -5.62
N GLN A 354 15.85 0.65 -6.80
CA GLN A 354 16.45 1.88 -7.30
C GLN A 354 16.23 3.07 -6.34
N THR A 355 14.99 3.25 -5.86
CA THR A 355 14.64 4.35 -4.94
C THR A 355 15.35 4.21 -3.59
N ILE A 356 15.40 3.00 -3.02
CA ILE A 356 16.13 2.73 -1.76
C ILE A 356 17.63 3.00 -1.95
N GLY A 357 18.21 2.46 -3.03
CA GLY A 357 19.64 2.63 -3.33
C GLY A 357 20.03 4.09 -3.49
N PHE A 358 19.30 4.84 -4.32
CA PHE A 358 19.51 6.26 -4.53
C PHE A 358 19.38 7.07 -3.23
N GLY A 359 18.26 6.86 -2.51
CA GLY A 359 18.01 7.59 -1.27
C GLY A 359 19.09 7.35 -0.22
N LEU A 360 19.47 6.09 0.02
CA LEU A 360 20.52 5.75 0.97
C LEU A 360 21.90 6.26 0.52
N ALA A 361 22.24 6.19 -0.77
CA ALA A 361 23.48 6.75 -1.27
C ALA A 361 23.58 8.26 -0.99
N VAL A 362 22.50 9.02 -1.28
CA VAL A 362 22.45 10.47 -0.98
C VAL A 362 22.43 10.73 0.52
N GLY A 363 21.63 9.98 1.27
CA GLY A 363 21.52 10.14 2.73
C GLY A 363 22.85 9.92 3.44
N ILE A 364 23.56 8.84 3.11
CA ILE A 364 24.87 8.51 3.67
C ILE A 364 25.90 9.54 3.21
N PHE A 365 25.87 9.97 1.95
CA PHE A 365 26.77 11.01 1.46
C PHE A 365 26.60 12.31 2.26
N VAL A 366 25.37 12.79 2.44
CA VAL A 366 25.09 14.00 3.21
C VAL A 366 25.48 13.81 4.68
N ASP A 367 25.13 12.67 5.28
CA ASP A 367 25.47 12.38 6.67
C ASP A 367 27.00 12.38 6.89
N ALA A 368 27.72 11.61 6.12
CA ALA A 368 29.16 11.46 6.31
C ALA A 368 29.94 12.74 5.96
N PHE A 369 29.71 13.29 4.75
CA PHE A 369 30.57 14.36 4.24
C PHE A 369 30.12 15.75 4.68
N ILE A 370 28.80 16.01 4.78
CA ILE A 370 28.30 17.33 5.17
C ILE A 370 28.11 17.40 6.69
N VAL A 371 27.36 16.46 7.25
CA VAL A 371 27.03 16.53 8.68
C VAL A 371 28.28 16.22 9.51
N ARG A 372 28.92 15.08 9.31
CA ARG A 372 30.01 14.61 10.19
C ARG A 372 31.36 15.24 9.92
N LEU A 373 31.75 15.38 8.68
CA LEU A 373 33.03 15.92 8.36
C LEU A 373 33.10 17.46 8.36
N LEU A 374 31.95 18.14 8.20
CA LEU A 374 31.89 19.59 8.17
C LEU A 374 31.16 20.18 9.39
N ILE A 375 29.90 19.81 9.62
CA ILE A 375 29.06 20.44 10.66
C ILE A 375 29.49 19.99 12.06
N VAL A 376 29.67 18.70 12.29
CA VAL A 376 30.02 18.17 13.63
C VAL A 376 31.31 18.78 14.20
N PRO A 377 32.48 18.77 13.53
CA PRO A 377 33.67 19.38 14.07
C PRO A 377 33.54 20.89 14.24
N ALA A 378 32.86 21.60 13.33
CA ALA A 378 32.60 23.03 13.47
C ALA A 378 31.78 23.35 14.73
N VAL A 379 30.68 22.61 14.95
CA VAL A 379 29.84 22.78 16.14
C VAL A 379 30.60 22.41 17.41
N MET A 380 31.37 21.32 17.42
CA MET A 380 32.20 20.92 18.56
C MET A 380 33.28 21.98 18.89
N ALA A 381 33.91 22.58 17.88
CA ALA A 381 34.89 23.66 18.07
C ALA A 381 34.23 24.93 18.62
N LEU A 382 32.99 25.25 18.20
CA LEU A 382 32.24 26.40 18.73
C LEU A 382 31.79 26.18 20.17
N LEU A 383 31.31 24.99 20.50
CA LEU A 383 30.87 24.63 21.86
C LEU A 383 32.05 24.52 22.84
N GLY A 384 33.23 24.11 22.37
CA GLY A 384 34.44 23.97 23.20
C GLY A 384 34.19 23.08 24.43
N LYS A 385 34.49 23.59 25.62
CA LYS A 385 34.28 22.85 26.89
C LYS A 385 32.79 22.57 27.17
N SER A 386 31.89 23.42 26.70
CA SER A 386 30.46 23.24 26.91
C SER A 386 29.88 22.00 26.20
N ALA A 387 30.61 21.50 25.17
CA ALA A 387 30.20 20.25 24.48
C ALA A 387 30.05 19.07 25.45
N TRP A 388 30.85 19.07 26.52
CA TRP A 388 30.88 17.99 27.54
C TRP A 388 30.05 18.33 28.79
N TRP A 389 29.14 19.29 28.71
CA TRP A 389 28.31 19.70 29.84
C TRP A 389 27.21 18.70 30.13
N LEU A 390 27.12 18.30 31.43
CA LEU A 390 26.06 17.46 31.98
C LEU A 390 25.53 18.15 33.25
N PRO A 391 24.19 18.27 33.42
CA PRO A 391 23.57 18.78 34.64
C PRO A 391 23.94 17.91 35.86
N LYS A 392 24.20 18.52 37.01
CA LYS A 392 24.60 17.80 38.24
C LYS A 392 23.61 16.75 38.72
N TRP A 393 22.31 16.94 38.45
CA TRP A 393 21.28 15.96 38.80
C TRP A 393 21.37 14.72 37.91
N LEU A 394 21.65 14.88 36.63
CA LEU A 394 21.81 13.79 35.68
C LEU A 394 23.11 13.05 35.86
N ASP A 395 24.19 13.80 36.24
CA ASP A 395 25.51 13.25 36.52
C ASP A 395 25.51 12.22 37.67
N ARG A 396 24.55 12.35 38.61
CA ARG A 396 24.37 11.36 39.70
C ARG A 396 23.67 10.08 39.28
N ILE A 397 22.89 10.13 38.19
CA ILE A 397 22.07 9.01 37.72
C ILE A 397 22.81 8.22 36.64
N VAL A 398 23.56 8.89 35.80
CA VAL A 398 24.30 8.28 34.69
C VAL A 398 25.51 7.52 35.22
N PRO A 399 25.59 6.18 35.02
CA PRO A 399 26.74 5.39 35.43
C PRO A 399 28.01 5.81 34.69
N ASN A 400 29.18 5.70 35.37
CA ASN A 400 30.46 5.82 34.70
C ASN A 400 30.72 4.54 33.90
N LEU A 401 30.42 4.58 32.61
CA LEU A 401 30.76 3.52 31.69
C LEU A 401 32.14 3.86 31.09
N SER A 402 33.21 3.24 31.59
CA SER A 402 34.51 3.27 30.89
C SER A 402 34.38 2.36 29.66
N ILE A 403 34.39 2.94 28.48
CA ILE A 403 34.33 2.23 27.19
C ILE A 403 35.71 1.65 26.83
N GLU A 404 36.75 2.14 27.46
CA GLU A 404 38.13 1.67 27.33
C GLU A 404 38.44 0.74 28.49
N GLY A 405 39.03 -0.42 28.17
CA GLY A 405 39.45 -1.39 29.18
C GLY A 405 40.33 -0.72 30.23
N GLU A 406 40.27 -1.29 31.45
CA GLU A 406 40.87 -0.84 32.69
C GLU A 406 42.04 0.15 32.54
N ASP A 407 41.92 1.31 33.19
CA ASP A 407 43.02 2.17 33.52
C ASP A 407 44.15 1.30 34.07
N VAL A 408 45.20 1.11 33.29
CA VAL A 408 46.47 0.65 33.80
C VAL A 408 46.97 1.78 34.70
N SER A 409 46.56 1.71 35.95
CA SER A 409 46.99 2.62 37.01
C SER A 409 48.51 2.70 36.98
N PRO A 410 49.11 3.87 37.00
CA PRO A 410 50.60 4.04 36.97
C PRO A 410 51.26 3.63 38.27
N ALA A 411 50.75 2.66 39.01
CA ALA A 411 51.25 2.22 40.32
C ALA A 411 52.35 1.14 40.29
N SER A 412 52.87 0.74 39.11
CA SER A 412 53.90 -0.30 39.02
C SER A 412 55.25 0.17 38.42
N ARG A 413 55.58 1.47 38.49
CA ARG A 413 56.93 1.93 38.22
C ARG A 413 57.62 2.40 39.50
N LYS A 414 57.69 1.53 40.53
CA LYS A 414 58.64 1.59 41.62
C LYS A 414 58.93 0.18 42.11
N ALA A 415 59.88 -0.46 41.49
CA ALA A 415 60.75 -1.46 42.03
C ALA A 415 61.98 -1.57 41.14
#